data_65900af682130c3a50c4bf3a15816226
#
_entry.id   65900af682130c3a50c4bf3a15816226
#
_cell.length_a   1.000
_cell.length_b   1.000
_cell.length_c   1.000
_cell.angle_alpha   90.00
_cell.angle_beta   90.00
_cell.angle_gamma   90.00
#
_symmetry.space_group_name_H-M   'P 1'
#
loop_
_entity.id
_entity.type
_entity.pdbx_description
1 polymer ?
#
loop_
_entity_poly.entity_id
_entity_poly.type
_entity_poly.pdbx_seq_one_letter_code
_entity_poly.pdbx_strand_id
1 'polypeptide(L)'
;GDEVVTRVGEVLSEYFHNGNVYRMTGDEYLVLVENASYEDFTQQVHGAYTKLENISLGLVSVGYAWGKVDIDVNGLVISAENMMREEKKKYYKNLRKGHHEPIIKKDLLEDIEQKNFIVCLVPKIDVQTGEIAGAEAIVRYHHKDLGIMDPGRYINLLEETRLSHYLDLYIFEQVCQILHKWETEGIQMVPISVNFAGETLRQENIADQMSALIEKYQVLCEYLEVEVSESYTDTNQEMLAASCSKIRKANVRVVLDHFGAKNSSFSILSIMDFDGLKLDESLITNLV
;
A
#
# COMPACT_ATOMS: atom_id res chain seq x y z
N GLY A 1 2.46 7.92 6.90
CA GLY A 1 3.71 8.33 6.26
C GLY A 1 4.65 9.03 7.24
N ASP A 2 4.34 10.24 7.67
CA ASP A 2 5.27 11.07 8.47
C ASP A 2 5.59 10.52 9.85
N GLU A 3 4.63 9.87 10.54
CA GLU A 3 4.88 9.26 11.85
C GLU A 3 5.90 8.12 11.79
N VAL A 4 5.84 7.27 10.77
CA VAL A 4 6.80 6.17 10.59
C VAL A 4 8.18 6.73 10.32
N VAL A 5 8.25 7.70 9.43
CA VAL A 5 9.50 8.35 9.08
C VAL A 5 10.10 9.04 10.31
N THR A 6 9.29 9.75 11.10
CA THR A 6 9.70 10.36 12.37
C THR A 6 10.24 9.31 13.35
N ARG A 7 9.51 8.19 13.49
CA ARG A 7 9.91 7.11 14.39
C ARG A 7 11.21 6.43 13.97
N VAL A 8 11.43 6.26 12.66
CA VAL A 8 12.71 5.80 12.13
C VAL A 8 13.84 6.75 12.54
N GLY A 9 13.62 8.05 12.38
CA GLY A 9 14.59 9.08 12.82
C GLY A 9 14.90 9.03 14.31
N GLU A 10 13.89 8.80 15.16
CA GLU A 10 14.07 8.63 16.62
C GLU A 10 14.93 7.40 16.94
N VAL A 11 14.63 6.25 16.32
CA VAL A 11 15.41 5.02 16.52
C VAL A 11 16.86 5.22 16.06
N LEU A 12 17.07 5.83 14.90
CA LEU A 12 18.43 6.13 14.44
C LEU A 12 19.16 7.06 15.43
N SER A 13 18.48 8.08 15.94
CA SER A 13 19.07 9.00 16.94
C SER A 13 19.37 8.34 18.28
N GLU A 14 18.55 7.36 18.69
CA GLU A 14 18.75 6.57 19.90
C GLU A 14 20.01 5.69 19.81
N TYR A 15 20.19 5.00 18.67
CA TYR A 15 21.32 4.09 18.50
C TYR A 15 22.62 4.79 18.10
N PHE A 16 22.53 5.90 17.37
CA PHE A 16 23.69 6.67 16.92
C PHE A 16 23.83 8.02 17.66
N HIS A 17 23.81 7.95 19.00
CA HIS A 17 23.92 9.12 19.87
C HIS A 17 25.25 9.91 19.72
N ASN A 18 26.28 9.29 19.13
CA ASN A 18 27.57 9.89 18.79
C ASN A 18 27.68 10.25 17.29
N GLY A 19 26.58 10.20 16.55
CA GLY A 19 26.50 10.49 15.13
C GLY A 19 25.50 11.58 14.79
N ASN A 20 25.50 12.01 13.56
CA ASN A 20 24.51 12.94 13.00
C ASN A 20 23.55 12.19 12.09
N VAL A 21 22.24 12.33 12.35
CA VAL A 21 21.17 11.71 11.57
C VAL A 21 20.56 12.76 10.64
N TYR A 22 20.59 12.50 9.34
CA TYR A 22 20.06 13.40 8.31
C TYR A 22 18.92 12.71 7.58
N ARG A 23 17.78 13.37 7.45
CA ARG A 23 16.74 12.96 6.53
C ARG A 23 17.05 13.57 5.16
N MET A 24 17.31 12.73 4.17
CA MET A 24 17.73 13.16 2.83
C MET A 24 16.55 13.51 1.95
N THR A 25 15.74 12.54 1.61
CA THR A 25 14.52 12.72 0.81
C THR A 25 13.47 11.68 1.21
N GLY A 26 12.21 12.09 1.29
CA GLY A 26 11.09 11.18 1.53
C GLY A 26 11.29 10.28 2.75
N ASP A 27 11.66 9.03 2.52
CA ASP A 27 11.87 7.98 3.52
C ASP A 27 13.34 7.55 3.67
N GLU A 28 14.29 8.30 3.10
CA GLU A 28 15.71 8.00 3.16
C GLU A 28 16.43 8.79 4.26
N TYR A 29 17.22 8.08 5.06
CA TYR A 29 18.08 8.65 6.09
C TYR A 29 19.53 8.34 5.82
N LEU A 30 20.39 9.31 6.14
CA LEU A 30 21.84 9.17 6.21
C LEU A 30 22.29 9.39 7.65
N VAL A 31 23.13 8.49 8.16
CA VAL A 31 23.76 8.64 9.48
C VAL A 31 25.28 8.72 9.29
N LEU A 32 25.88 9.76 9.82
CA LEU A 32 27.33 9.95 9.83
C LEU A 32 27.83 9.81 11.26
N VAL A 33 28.75 8.89 11.49
CA VAL A 33 29.36 8.63 12.80
C VAL A 33 30.84 8.88 12.70
N GLU A 34 31.35 9.75 13.56
CA GLU A 34 32.78 10.07 13.65
C GLU A 34 33.45 9.40 14.85
N ASN A 35 34.73 9.09 14.71
CA ASN A 35 35.56 8.57 15.78
C ASN A 35 35.05 7.28 16.46
N ALA A 36 34.31 6.45 15.74
CA ALA A 36 33.88 5.14 16.22
C ALA A 36 34.85 4.03 15.79
N SER A 37 35.09 3.06 16.69
CA SER A 37 35.75 1.83 16.26
C SER A 37 34.85 1.04 15.30
N TYR A 38 35.45 0.14 14.50
CA TYR A 38 34.64 -0.72 13.62
C TYR A 38 33.64 -1.58 14.41
N GLU A 39 34.03 -2.09 15.55
CA GLU A 39 33.20 -2.92 16.42
C GLU A 39 32.03 -2.12 17.00
N ASP A 40 32.26 -0.95 17.58
CA ASP A 40 31.20 -0.10 18.13
C ASP A 40 30.23 0.35 17.04
N PHE A 41 30.77 0.76 15.90
CA PHE A 41 29.94 1.18 14.74
C PHE A 41 29.03 0.06 14.25
N THR A 42 29.58 -1.14 14.04
CA THR A 42 28.80 -2.28 13.56
C THR A 42 27.78 -2.77 14.59
N GLN A 43 28.08 -2.67 15.87
CA GLN A 43 27.13 -2.96 16.95
C GLN A 43 25.94 -1.98 16.94
N GLN A 44 26.22 -0.67 16.78
CA GLN A 44 25.17 0.36 16.65
C GLN A 44 24.29 0.10 15.41
N VAL A 45 24.92 -0.20 14.26
CA VAL A 45 24.19 -0.54 13.02
C VAL A 45 23.29 -1.74 13.23
N HIS A 46 23.81 -2.82 13.81
CA HIS A 46 23.05 -4.05 14.02
C HIS A 46 21.89 -3.85 15.01
N GLY A 47 22.11 -3.11 16.08
CA GLY A 47 21.07 -2.79 17.06
C GLY A 47 19.95 -1.95 16.46
N ALA A 48 20.29 -0.89 15.72
CA ALA A 48 19.34 -0.05 15.02
C ALA A 48 18.55 -0.86 13.97
N TYR A 49 19.26 -1.67 13.17
CA TYR A 49 18.63 -2.51 12.15
C TYR A 49 17.61 -3.48 12.75
N THR A 50 17.98 -4.21 13.80
CA THR A 50 17.08 -5.14 14.50
C THR A 50 15.82 -4.43 15.02
N LYS A 51 16.00 -3.23 15.60
CA LYS A 51 14.85 -2.43 16.06
C LYS A 51 13.97 -1.97 14.92
N LEU A 52 14.57 -1.52 13.81
CA LEU A 52 13.88 -1.06 12.63
C LEU A 52 13.16 -2.20 11.89
N GLU A 53 13.74 -3.40 11.81
CA GLU A 53 13.05 -4.59 11.26
C GLU A 53 11.75 -4.89 12.00
N ASN A 54 11.79 -4.85 13.33
CA ASN A 54 10.60 -5.09 14.16
C ASN A 54 9.52 -4.02 13.98
N ILE A 55 9.93 -2.78 13.69
CA ILE A 55 9.01 -1.64 13.49
C ILE A 55 8.41 -1.63 12.09
N SER A 56 9.20 -1.98 11.08
CA SER A 56 8.88 -1.80 9.67
C SER A 56 8.44 -3.09 8.96
N LEU A 57 8.18 -4.17 9.70
CA LEU A 57 7.83 -5.47 9.13
C LEU A 57 8.87 -5.99 8.11
N GLY A 58 10.15 -5.71 8.34
CA GLY A 58 11.23 -6.13 7.45
C GLY A 58 11.37 -5.29 6.16
N LEU A 59 10.71 -4.14 6.07
CA LEU A 59 10.72 -3.27 4.87
C LEU A 59 11.81 -2.19 4.89
N VAL A 60 12.74 -2.23 5.86
CA VAL A 60 13.91 -1.34 5.91
C VAL A 60 15.10 -2.03 5.28
N SER A 61 15.74 -1.37 4.32
CA SER A 61 17.03 -1.79 3.76
C SER A 61 18.13 -0.89 4.31
N VAL A 62 19.20 -1.48 4.81
CA VAL A 62 20.33 -0.76 5.42
C VAL A 62 21.60 -1.07 4.66
N GLY A 63 22.36 -0.03 4.37
CA GLY A 63 23.74 -0.16 3.92
C GLY A 63 24.64 0.64 4.81
N TYR A 64 25.84 0.18 5.05
CA TYR A 64 26.84 0.90 5.83
C TYR A 64 28.23 0.75 5.26
N ALA A 65 29.08 1.73 5.53
CA ALA A 65 30.48 1.70 5.20
C ALA A 65 31.30 2.33 6.34
N TRP A 66 32.47 1.80 6.57
CA TRP A 66 33.38 2.28 7.60
C TRP A 66 34.76 2.44 7.02
N GLY A 67 35.49 3.42 7.51
CA GLY A 67 36.83 3.67 7.04
C GLY A 67 37.73 4.36 8.09
N LYS A 68 39.05 4.31 7.87
CA LYS A 68 40.07 4.99 8.69
C LYS A 68 40.52 6.30 8.03
N VAL A 69 41.39 7.02 8.70
CA VAL A 69 41.95 8.35 8.37
C VAL A 69 42.24 8.55 6.86
N ASP A 70 42.00 9.77 6.35
CA ASP A 70 42.16 10.20 4.94
C ASP A 70 41.14 9.60 3.93
N ILE A 71 39.86 9.60 4.32
CA ILE A 71 38.79 8.94 3.55
C ILE A 71 38.00 9.93 2.71
N ASP A 72 37.72 9.51 1.49
CA ASP A 72 36.67 10.11 0.69
C ASP A 72 35.29 9.77 1.27
N VAL A 73 34.69 10.71 1.99
CA VAL A 73 33.36 10.56 2.58
C VAL A 73 32.32 10.23 1.51
N ASN A 74 32.42 10.81 0.31
CA ASN A 74 31.52 10.50 -0.81
C ASN A 74 31.66 9.05 -1.25
N GLY A 75 32.90 8.52 -1.27
CA GLY A 75 33.15 7.11 -1.57
C GLY A 75 32.52 6.16 -0.53
N LEU A 76 32.50 6.53 0.76
CA LEU A 76 31.82 5.76 1.79
C LEU A 76 30.29 5.80 1.63
N VAL A 77 29.72 6.95 1.33
CA VAL A 77 28.28 7.10 1.09
C VAL A 77 27.87 6.23 -0.10
N ILE A 78 28.58 6.31 -1.22
CA ILE A 78 28.32 5.47 -2.41
C ILE A 78 28.42 3.98 -2.08
N SER A 79 29.40 3.58 -1.25
CA SER A 79 29.55 2.19 -0.83
C SER A 79 28.38 1.71 0.02
N ALA A 80 27.92 2.53 0.96
CA ALA A 80 26.75 2.26 1.79
C ALA A 80 25.48 2.17 0.95
N GLU A 81 25.26 3.10 0.02
CA GLU A 81 24.13 3.05 -0.92
C GLU A 81 24.13 1.77 -1.77
N ASN A 82 25.27 1.38 -2.30
CA ASN A 82 25.38 0.16 -3.11
C ASN A 82 25.06 -1.08 -2.27
N MET A 83 25.52 -1.13 -1.02
CA MET A 83 25.19 -2.22 -0.10
C MET A 83 23.69 -2.26 0.21
N MET A 84 23.07 -1.14 0.50
CA MET A 84 21.63 -1.03 0.72
C MET A 84 20.82 -1.49 -0.51
N ARG A 85 21.22 -1.08 -1.70
CA ARG A 85 20.58 -1.49 -2.96
C ARG A 85 20.70 -2.99 -3.21
N GLU A 86 21.85 -3.59 -2.90
CA GLU A 86 22.05 -5.04 -3.04
C GLU A 86 21.28 -5.82 -1.98
N GLU A 87 21.16 -5.31 -0.76
CA GLU A 87 20.30 -5.89 0.27
C GLU A 87 18.84 -5.86 -0.16
N LYS A 88 18.36 -4.71 -0.63
CA LYS A 88 17.02 -4.53 -1.18
C LYS A 88 16.75 -5.52 -2.33
N LYS A 89 17.69 -5.68 -3.28
CA LYS A 89 17.57 -6.68 -4.36
C LYS A 89 17.53 -8.12 -3.84
N LYS A 90 18.36 -8.47 -2.85
CA LYS A 90 18.36 -9.81 -2.24
C LYS A 90 17.04 -10.11 -1.55
N TYR A 91 16.50 -9.13 -0.80
CA TYR A 91 15.22 -9.23 -0.15
C TYR A 91 14.11 -9.53 -1.16
N TYR A 92 13.96 -8.73 -2.22
CA TYR A 92 12.98 -8.96 -3.27
C TYR A 92 13.21 -10.27 -4.06
N LYS A 93 14.47 -10.67 -4.27
CA LYS A 93 14.79 -11.95 -4.92
C LYS A 93 14.41 -13.15 -4.06
N ASN A 94 14.52 -13.03 -2.74
CA ASN A 94 14.13 -14.08 -1.81
C ASN A 94 12.61 -14.16 -1.65
N LEU A 95 11.91 -13.03 -1.64
CA LEU A 95 10.44 -12.99 -1.72
C LEU A 95 9.93 -13.74 -2.97
N ARG A 96 10.51 -13.46 -4.13
CA ARG A 96 10.18 -14.15 -5.41
C ARG A 96 10.45 -15.67 -5.38
N LYS A 97 11.31 -16.16 -4.49
CA LYS A 97 11.59 -17.59 -4.33
C LYS A 97 10.59 -18.34 -3.42
N GLY A 98 9.54 -17.66 -2.94
CA GLY A 98 8.45 -18.27 -2.18
C GLY A 98 8.79 -18.68 -0.75
N HIS A 99 9.99 -18.40 -0.26
CA HIS A 99 10.37 -18.79 1.11
C HIS A 99 9.72 -17.94 2.21
N HIS A 100 9.28 -16.70 1.88
CA HIS A 100 8.65 -15.76 2.82
C HIS A 100 7.12 -15.69 2.66
N GLU A 101 6.57 -16.15 1.53
CA GLU A 101 5.12 -16.10 1.29
C GLU A 101 4.28 -16.72 2.42
N PRO A 102 4.61 -17.92 2.96
CA PRO A 102 3.84 -18.51 4.04
C PRO A 102 3.88 -17.68 5.35
N ILE A 103 5.03 -17.04 5.64
CA ILE A 103 5.20 -16.21 6.84
C ILE A 103 4.38 -14.94 6.68
N ILE A 104 4.54 -14.25 5.55
CA ILE A 104 3.80 -13.01 5.25
C ILE A 104 2.30 -13.26 5.24
N LYS A 105 1.85 -14.37 4.66
CA LYS A 105 0.45 -14.76 4.66
C LYS A 105 -0.07 -14.99 6.09
N LYS A 106 0.69 -15.65 6.93
CA LYS A 106 0.31 -15.89 8.32
C LYS A 106 0.18 -14.57 9.08
N ASP A 107 1.17 -13.70 8.96
CA ASP A 107 1.19 -12.39 9.62
C ASP A 107 0.02 -11.51 9.14
N LEU A 108 -0.25 -11.50 7.81
CA LEU A 108 -1.40 -10.81 7.23
C LEU A 108 -2.73 -11.31 7.81
N LEU A 109 -2.92 -12.63 7.88
CA LEU A 109 -4.16 -13.21 8.40
C LEU A 109 -4.34 -12.91 9.89
N GLU A 110 -3.26 -12.95 10.67
CA GLU A 110 -3.26 -12.56 12.08
C GLU A 110 -3.64 -11.07 12.25
N ASP A 111 -3.08 -10.17 11.42
CA ASP A 111 -3.41 -8.75 11.43
C ASP A 111 -4.86 -8.48 11.03
N ILE A 112 -5.40 -9.23 10.08
CA ILE A 112 -6.81 -9.17 9.69
C ILE A 112 -7.71 -9.61 10.85
N GLU A 113 -7.41 -10.74 11.49
CA GLU A 113 -8.18 -11.26 12.63
C GLU A 113 -8.16 -10.29 13.83
N GLN A 114 -7.01 -9.65 14.08
CA GLN A 114 -6.84 -8.66 15.14
C GLN A 114 -7.43 -7.30 14.78
N LYS A 115 -7.97 -7.12 13.56
CA LYS A 115 -8.50 -5.86 13.03
C LYS A 115 -7.49 -4.72 13.04
N ASN A 116 -6.23 -5.05 12.76
CA ASN A 116 -5.15 -4.08 12.66
C ASN A 116 -5.25 -3.21 11.38
N PHE A 117 -6.07 -3.62 10.41
CA PHE A 117 -6.42 -2.80 9.24
C PHE A 117 -7.73 -2.05 9.50
N ILE A 118 -7.64 -0.73 9.47
CA ILE A 118 -8.76 0.18 9.72
C ILE A 118 -9.18 0.79 8.39
N VAL A 119 -10.47 0.71 8.08
CA VAL A 119 -11.05 1.38 6.91
C VAL A 119 -11.44 2.81 7.30
N CYS A 120 -10.90 3.77 6.56
CA CYS A 120 -11.26 5.18 6.64
C CYS A 120 -12.00 5.58 5.36
N LEU A 121 -13.02 6.43 5.48
CA LEU A 121 -13.78 6.90 4.34
C LEU A 121 -13.35 8.32 3.98
N VAL A 122 -12.94 8.52 2.73
CA VAL A 122 -12.65 9.84 2.14
C VAL A 122 -13.86 10.26 1.33
N PRO A 123 -14.53 11.38 1.66
CA PRO A 123 -15.74 11.78 0.96
C PRO A 123 -15.45 12.23 -0.47
N LYS A 124 -16.31 11.83 -1.40
CA LYS A 124 -16.41 12.34 -2.78
C LYS A 124 -17.50 13.40 -2.81
N ILE A 125 -17.15 14.61 -3.24
CA ILE A 125 -18.05 15.77 -3.23
C ILE A 125 -18.57 16.02 -4.64
N ASP A 126 -19.88 16.19 -4.78
CA ASP A 126 -20.48 16.67 -6.01
C ASP A 126 -20.13 18.18 -6.19
N VAL A 127 -19.44 18.49 -7.27
CA VAL A 127 -18.94 19.85 -7.50
C VAL A 127 -20.03 20.88 -7.84
N GLN A 128 -21.22 20.43 -8.23
CA GLN A 128 -22.36 21.30 -8.54
C GLN A 128 -23.17 21.64 -7.29
N THR A 129 -23.37 20.66 -6.42
CA THR A 129 -24.21 20.81 -5.22
C THR A 129 -23.40 21.08 -3.95
N GLY A 130 -22.14 20.66 -3.91
CA GLY A 130 -21.30 20.70 -2.71
C GLY A 130 -21.64 19.60 -1.68
N GLU A 131 -22.53 18.69 -2.02
CA GLU A 131 -22.96 17.59 -1.15
C GLU A 131 -22.06 16.34 -1.30
N ILE A 132 -22.10 15.47 -0.30
CA ILE A 132 -21.38 14.18 -0.38
C ILE A 132 -22.11 13.25 -1.35
N ALA A 133 -21.47 12.93 -2.47
CA ALA A 133 -21.99 12.04 -3.50
C ALA A 133 -21.50 10.59 -3.37
N GLY A 134 -20.50 10.34 -2.54
CA GLY A 134 -19.90 9.03 -2.34
C GLY A 134 -18.74 9.09 -1.36
N ALA A 135 -18.05 7.96 -1.20
CA ALA A 135 -16.81 7.90 -0.43
C ALA A 135 -15.83 6.90 -1.06
N GLU A 136 -14.56 7.08 -0.79
CA GLU A 136 -13.53 6.09 -1.08
C GLU A 136 -13.05 5.43 0.21
N ALA A 137 -13.05 4.11 0.25
CA ALA A 137 -12.51 3.34 1.34
C ALA A 137 -10.99 3.24 1.19
N ILE A 138 -10.28 3.90 2.08
CA ILE A 138 -8.84 3.81 2.19
C ILE A 138 -8.48 3.02 3.44
N VAL A 139 -7.43 2.22 3.36
CA VAL A 139 -6.97 1.43 4.50
C VAL A 139 -5.87 2.16 5.26
N ARG A 140 -5.86 2.00 6.58
CA ARG A 140 -4.77 2.39 7.48
C ARG A 140 -4.36 1.18 8.29
N TYR A 141 -3.08 1.01 8.51
CA TYR A 141 -2.55 -0.09 9.30
C TYR A 141 -2.27 0.41 10.72
N HIS A 142 -2.87 -0.26 11.71
CA HIS A 142 -2.63 0.04 13.12
C HIS A 142 -1.51 -0.82 13.65
N HIS A 143 -0.28 -0.31 13.57
CA HIS A 143 0.87 -1.00 14.13
C HIS A 143 0.91 -0.82 15.64
N LYS A 144 1.18 -1.92 16.36
CA LYS A 144 1.18 -1.95 17.84
C LYS A 144 2.10 -0.91 18.52
N ASP A 145 3.23 -0.59 17.88
CA ASP A 145 4.24 0.32 18.43
C ASP A 145 4.23 1.72 17.78
N LEU A 146 3.69 1.85 16.56
CA LEU A 146 3.74 3.08 15.77
C LEU A 146 2.39 3.80 15.62
N GLY A 147 1.31 3.17 16.08
CA GLY A 147 -0.02 3.72 15.87
C GLY A 147 -0.53 3.55 14.44
N ILE A 148 -1.34 4.50 13.98
CA ILE A 148 -1.99 4.44 12.64
C ILE A 148 -1.00 4.85 11.56
N MET A 149 -0.83 3.99 10.57
CA MET A 149 0.11 4.14 9.46
C MET A 149 -0.59 4.04 8.10
N ASP A 150 0.02 4.68 7.11
CA ASP A 150 -0.29 4.40 5.70
C ASP A 150 0.29 3.03 5.30
N PRO A 151 -0.51 2.12 4.77
CA PRO A 151 -0.06 0.77 4.45
C PRO A 151 0.69 0.67 3.10
N GLY A 152 1.05 1.76 2.43
CA GLY A 152 1.59 1.76 1.07
C GLY A 152 2.73 0.77 0.85
N ARG A 153 3.67 0.67 1.81
CA ARG A 153 4.76 -0.32 1.72
C ARG A 153 4.27 -1.75 1.91
N TYR A 154 3.32 -1.95 2.82
CA TYR A 154 2.73 -3.26 3.08
C TYR A 154 1.92 -3.74 1.87
N ILE A 155 1.18 -2.83 1.23
CA ILE A 155 0.44 -3.10 0.00
C ILE A 155 1.39 -3.57 -1.11
N ASN A 156 2.51 -2.87 -1.34
CA ASN A 156 3.51 -3.29 -2.33
C ASN A 156 4.05 -4.70 -2.06
N LEU A 157 4.29 -5.05 -0.79
CA LEU A 157 4.72 -6.37 -0.39
C LEU A 157 3.65 -7.44 -0.68
N LEU A 158 2.38 -7.12 -0.43
CA LEU A 158 1.26 -8.02 -0.73
C LEU A 158 1.10 -8.24 -2.23
N GLU A 159 1.28 -7.21 -3.05
CA GLU A 159 1.28 -7.33 -4.52
C GLU A 159 2.41 -8.23 -5.01
N GLU A 160 3.64 -8.04 -4.52
CA GLU A 160 4.80 -8.85 -4.88
C GLU A 160 4.65 -10.33 -4.48
N THR A 161 4.01 -10.58 -3.34
CA THR A 161 3.77 -11.93 -2.80
C THR A 161 2.43 -12.54 -3.24
N ARG A 162 1.66 -11.82 -4.03
CA ARG A 162 0.33 -12.22 -4.50
C ARG A 162 -0.68 -12.50 -3.39
N LEU A 163 -0.62 -11.70 -2.34
CA LEU A 163 -1.51 -11.81 -1.18
C LEU A 163 -2.52 -10.65 -1.08
N SER A 164 -2.52 -9.71 -2.03
CA SER A 164 -3.42 -8.54 -2.03
C SER A 164 -4.88 -8.92 -1.91
N HIS A 165 -5.30 -10.02 -2.53
CA HIS A 165 -6.69 -10.45 -2.51
C HIS A 165 -7.26 -10.72 -1.11
N TYR A 166 -6.43 -11.10 -0.14
CA TYR A 166 -6.89 -11.24 1.26
C TYR A 166 -7.24 -9.90 1.88
N LEU A 167 -6.40 -8.89 1.65
CA LEU A 167 -6.64 -7.55 2.18
C LEU A 167 -7.79 -6.86 1.45
N ASP A 168 -7.84 -6.94 0.13
CA ASP A 168 -8.89 -6.32 -0.67
C ASP A 168 -10.28 -6.87 -0.31
N LEU A 169 -10.40 -8.20 -0.16
CA LEU A 169 -11.65 -8.82 0.28
C LEU A 169 -12.01 -8.46 1.72
N TYR A 170 -11.02 -8.33 2.61
CA TYR A 170 -11.26 -7.86 3.97
C TYR A 170 -11.81 -6.43 3.97
N ILE A 171 -11.19 -5.53 3.19
CA ILE A 171 -11.68 -4.13 3.08
C ILE A 171 -13.09 -4.11 2.49
N PHE A 172 -13.35 -4.91 1.45
CA PHE A 172 -14.68 -5.03 0.84
C PHE A 172 -15.72 -5.53 1.85
N GLU A 173 -15.37 -6.52 2.68
CA GLU A 173 -16.23 -6.99 3.77
C GLU A 173 -16.50 -5.89 4.82
N GLN A 174 -15.47 -5.10 5.21
CA GLN A 174 -15.66 -3.97 6.13
C GLN A 174 -16.61 -2.91 5.53
N VAL A 175 -16.50 -2.63 4.24
CA VAL A 175 -17.43 -1.72 3.55
C VAL A 175 -18.85 -2.27 3.54
N CYS A 176 -19.04 -3.56 3.29
CA CYS A 176 -20.36 -4.19 3.41
C CYS A 176 -20.94 -4.05 4.82
N GLN A 177 -20.11 -4.22 5.86
CA GLN A 177 -20.54 -4.01 7.27
C GLN A 177 -20.93 -2.56 7.54
N ILE A 178 -20.18 -1.60 7.03
CA ILE A 178 -20.47 -0.16 7.17
C ILE A 178 -21.82 0.17 6.51
N LEU A 179 -22.03 -0.27 5.26
CA LEU A 179 -23.27 -0.01 4.52
C LEU A 179 -24.47 -0.66 5.19
N HIS A 180 -24.35 -1.92 5.62
CA HIS A 180 -25.41 -2.59 6.39
C HIS A 180 -25.75 -1.83 7.70
N LYS A 181 -24.74 -1.33 8.40
CA LYS A 181 -24.93 -0.52 9.59
C LYS A 181 -25.65 0.79 9.27
N TRP A 182 -25.26 1.50 8.20
CA TRP A 182 -25.92 2.74 7.80
C TRP A 182 -27.39 2.52 7.47
N GLU A 183 -27.71 1.45 6.74
CA GLU A 183 -29.09 1.10 6.42
C GLU A 183 -29.92 0.83 7.68
N THR A 184 -29.38 0.01 8.60
CA THR A 184 -30.09 -0.35 9.85
C THR A 184 -30.26 0.81 10.81
N GLU A 185 -29.33 1.77 10.81
CA GLU A 185 -29.38 2.98 11.66
C GLU A 185 -30.12 4.15 10.97
N GLY A 186 -30.58 3.98 9.74
CA GLY A 186 -31.28 5.02 8.97
C GLY A 186 -30.37 6.19 8.57
N ILE A 187 -29.05 5.93 8.46
CA ILE A 187 -28.08 6.92 7.98
C ILE A 187 -28.20 7.02 6.46
N GLN A 188 -28.11 8.24 5.92
CA GLN A 188 -28.13 8.45 4.49
C GLN A 188 -26.98 7.67 3.82
N MET A 189 -27.31 6.75 2.93
CA MET A 189 -26.35 5.94 2.21
C MET A 189 -25.77 6.70 1.04
N VAL A 190 -24.49 6.52 0.82
CA VAL A 190 -23.77 6.96 -0.38
C VAL A 190 -22.90 5.80 -0.90
N PRO A 191 -22.62 5.76 -2.22
CA PRO A 191 -21.73 4.74 -2.77
C PRO A 191 -20.33 4.80 -2.13
N ILE A 192 -19.78 3.62 -1.84
CA ILE A 192 -18.42 3.49 -1.32
C ILE A 192 -17.59 2.68 -2.30
N SER A 193 -16.49 3.25 -2.76
CA SER A 193 -15.52 2.55 -3.61
C SER A 193 -14.42 1.88 -2.81
N VAL A 194 -13.99 0.73 -3.30
CA VAL A 194 -12.87 -0.07 -2.76
C VAL A 194 -11.84 -0.30 -3.85
N ASN A 195 -10.59 -0.03 -3.55
CA ASN A 195 -9.47 -0.31 -4.46
C ASN A 195 -9.19 -1.81 -4.52
N PHE A 196 -9.13 -2.38 -5.72
CA PHE A 196 -8.72 -3.76 -5.95
C PHE A 196 -7.43 -3.83 -6.74
N ALA A 197 -6.47 -4.60 -6.22
CA ALA A 197 -5.24 -4.91 -6.92
C ALA A 197 -5.53 -5.71 -8.20
N GLY A 198 -4.72 -5.51 -9.24
CA GLY A 198 -4.88 -6.25 -10.50
C GLY A 198 -4.77 -7.77 -10.33
N GLU A 199 -4.08 -8.23 -9.33
CA GLU A 199 -3.99 -9.63 -8.96
C GLU A 199 -5.31 -10.15 -8.35
N THR A 200 -5.95 -9.37 -7.50
CA THR A 200 -7.26 -9.69 -6.92
C THR A 200 -8.29 -9.89 -8.02
N LEU A 201 -8.30 -9.01 -9.00
CA LEU A 201 -9.20 -9.11 -10.16
C LEU A 201 -8.92 -10.33 -11.04
N ARG A 202 -7.71 -10.90 -10.99
CA ARG A 202 -7.37 -12.14 -11.72
C ARG A 202 -7.81 -13.41 -11.02
N GLN A 203 -8.30 -13.34 -9.79
CA GLN A 203 -8.85 -14.51 -9.10
C GLN A 203 -10.14 -14.96 -9.80
N GLU A 204 -10.20 -16.24 -10.20
CA GLU A 204 -11.34 -16.78 -10.96
C GLU A 204 -12.68 -16.63 -10.23
N ASN A 205 -12.65 -16.71 -8.90
CA ASN A 205 -13.82 -16.72 -8.03
C ASN A 205 -14.06 -15.39 -7.30
N ILE A 206 -13.41 -14.29 -7.73
CA ILE A 206 -13.52 -13.00 -7.02
C ILE A 206 -14.97 -12.50 -6.99
N ALA A 207 -15.68 -12.57 -8.11
CA ALA A 207 -17.06 -12.13 -8.18
C ALA A 207 -18.00 -12.96 -7.29
N ASP A 208 -17.75 -14.28 -7.18
CA ASP A 208 -18.51 -15.17 -6.30
C ASP A 208 -18.27 -14.84 -4.83
N GLN A 209 -17.01 -14.58 -4.46
CA GLN A 209 -16.65 -14.16 -3.10
C GLN A 209 -17.28 -12.81 -2.72
N MET A 210 -17.27 -11.85 -3.63
CA MET A 210 -17.94 -10.57 -3.43
C MET A 210 -19.46 -10.76 -3.28
N SER A 211 -20.07 -11.56 -4.15
CA SER A 211 -21.52 -11.86 -4.09
C SER A 211 -21.91 -12.49 -2.74
N ALA A 212 -21.10 -13.42 -2.24
CA ALA A 212 -21.32 -14.05 -0.94
C ALA A 212 -21.25 -13.02 0.23
N LEU A 213 -20.36 -12.04 0.16
CA LEU A 213 -20.28 -10.97 1.16
C LEU A 213 -21.48 -10.01 1.07
N ILE A 214 -21.89 -9.64 -0.15
CA ILE A 214 -23.08 -8.82 -0.39
C ILE A 214 -24.33 -9.49 0.17
N GLU A 215 -24.50 -10.78 -0.09
CA GLU A 215 -25.63 -11.58 0.43
C GLU A 215 -25.56 -11.70 1.96
N LYS A 216 -24.38 -11.98 2.52
CA LYS A 216 -24.15 -12.12 3.96
C LYS A 216 -24.60 -10.89 4.73
N TYR A 217 -24.29 -9.70 4.21
CA TYR A 217 -24.60 -8.41 4.87
C TYR A 217 -25.85 -7.74 4.30
N GLN A 218 -26.52 -8.35 3.32
CA GLN A 218 -27.74 -7.82 2.69
C GLN A 218 -27.58 -6.40 2.14
N VAL A 219 -26.41 -6.10 1.57
CA VAL A 219 -26.09 -4.76 1.04
C VAL A 219 -26.68 -4.58 -0.35
N LEU A 220 -27.19 -3.38 -0.62
CA LEU A 220 -27.64 -2.99 -1.96
C LEU A 220 -26.40 -2.70 -2.84
N CYS A 221 -26.27 -3.45 -3.94
CA CYS A 221 -25.11 -3.39 -4.84
C CYS A 221 -24.86 -2.00 -5.43
N GLU A 222 -25.89 -1.16 -5.56
CA GLU A 222 -25.79 0.21 -6.07
C GLU A 222 -24.90 1.13 -5.21
N TYR A 223 -24.65 0.74 -3.95
CA TYR A 223 -23.75 1.45 -3.04
C TYR A 223 -22.32 0.88 -3.01
N LEU A 224 -22.02 -0.09 -3.87
CA LEU A 224 -20.69 -0.70 -3.96
C LEU A 224 -20.01 -0.34 -5.28
N GLU A 225 -18.79 0.14 -5.18
CA GLU A 225 -17.92 0.43 -6.32
C GLU A 225 -16.57 -0.28 -6.13
N VAL A 226 -16.00 -0.81 -7.21
CA VAL A 226 -14.62 -1.33 -7.25
C VAL A 226 -13.79 -0.41 -8.13
N GLU A 227 -12.69 0.08 -7.59
CA GLU A 227 -11.71 0.89 -8.31
C GLU A 227 -10.57 0.01 -8.83
N VAL A 228 -10.25 0.18 -10.10
CA VAL A 228 -9.22 -0.57 -10.83
C VAL A 228 -8.21 0.42 -11.37
N SER A 229 -6.95 0.31 -10.97
CA SER A 229 -5.91 1.20 -11.46
C SER A 229 -5.61 0.97 -12.94
N GLU A 230 -5.41 2.06 -13.69
CA GLU A 230 -4.97 2.01 -15.08
C GLU A 230 -3.68 1.21 -15.26
N SER A 231 -2.77 1.23 -14.28
CA SER A 231 -1.50 0.50 -14.34
C SER A 231 -1.64 -1.02 -14.50
N TYR A 232 -2.79 -1.59 -14.14
CA TYR A 232 -3.07 -3.01 -14.29
C TYR A 232 -3.57 -3.38 -15.69
N THR A 233 -3.91 -2.40 -16.50
CA THR A 233 -4.50 -2.61 -17.84
C THR A 233 -3.47 -2.99 -18.90
N ASP A 234 -2.18 -2.80 -18.64
CA ASP A 234 -1.10 -3.11 -19.58
C ASP A 234 -0.81 -4.62 -19.71
N THR A 235 -1.29 -5.42 -18.76
CA THR A 235 -1.04 -6.86 -18.74
C THR A 235 -2.34 -7.66 -18.73
N ASN A 236 -2.52 -8.52 -19.74
CA ASN A 236 -3.65 -9.46 -19.84
C ASN A 236 -5.05 -8.79 -19.79
N GLN A 237 -5.29 -7.84 -20.70
CA GLN A 237 -6.51 -7.04 -20.80
C GLN A 237 -7.78 -7.89 -20.91
N GLU A 238 -7.75 -9.00 -21.63
CA GLU A 238 -8.91 -9.89 -21.80
C GLU A 238 -9.38 -10.50 -20.48
N MET A 239 -8.44 -10.95 -19.66
CA MET A 239 -8.76 -11.54 -18.35
C MET A 239 -9.30 -10.48 -17.39
N LEU A 240 -8.72 -9.29 -17.39
CA LEU A 240 -9.19 -8.17 -16.58
C LEU A 240 -10.61 -7.74 -17.03
N ALA A 241 -10.84 -7.63 -18.33
CA ALA A 241 -12.15 -7.31 -18.88
C ALA A 241 -13.21 -8.36 -18.50
N ALA A 242 -12.85 -9.65 -18.53
CA ALA A 242 -13.74 -10.72 -18.11
C ALA A 242 -14.10 -10.62 -16.62
N SER A 243 -13.14 -10.29 -15.77
CA SER A 243 -13.36 -10.10 -14.32
C SER A 243 -14.22 -8.88 -14.03
N CYS A 244 -13.93 -7.74 -14.64
CA CYS A 244 -14.76 -6.53 -14.52
C CYS A 244 -16.21 -6.80 -15.01
N SER A 245 -16.36 -7.53 -16.12
CA SER A 245 -17.69 -7.93 -16.62
C SER A 245 -18.45 -8.81 -15.61
N LYS A 246 -17.80 -9.74 -14.92
CA LYS A 246 -18.43 -10.56 -13.87
C LYS A 246 -18.88 -9.71 -12.67
N ILE A 247 -18.01 -8.80 -12.22
CA ILE A 247 -18.31 -7.86 -11.11
C ILE A 247 -19.53 -6.99 -11.48
N ARG A 248 -19.56 -6.43 -12.69
CA ARG A 248 -20.70 -5.63 -13.17
C ARG A 248 -22.00 -6.45 -13.30
N LYS A 249 -21.91 -7.73 -13.67
CA LYS A 249 -23.08 -8.64 -13.69
C LYS A 249 -23.63 -8.91 -12.29
N ALA A 250 -22.81 -8.77 -11.24
CA ALA A 250 -23.27 -8.77 -9.86
C ALA A 250 -23.84 -7.40 -9.41
N ASN A 251 -24.03 -6.47 -10.34
CA ASN A 251 -24.50 -5.10 -10.13
C ASN A 251 -23.59 -4.23 -9.25
N VAL A 252 -22.32 -4.59 -9.13
CA VAL A 252 -21.29 -3.74 -8.50
C VAL A 252 -20.66 -2.88 -9.60
N ARG A 253 -20.54 -1.58 -9.33
CA ARG A 253 -19.94 -0.62 -10.27
C ARG A 253 -18.44 -0.80 -10.36
N VAL A 254 -17.88 -0.63 -11.55
CA VAL A 254 -16.43 -0.69 -11.79
C VAL A 254 -15.95 0.67 -12.28
N VAL A 255 -14.99 1.25 -11.57
CA VAL A 255 -14.43 2.58 -11.84
C VAL A 255 -12.95 2.44 -12.21
N LEU A 256 -12.53 3.08 -13.29
CA LEU A 256 -11.12 3.16 -13.68
C LEU A 256 -10.44 4.29 -12.92
N ASP A 257 -9.38 3.96 -12.17
CA ASP A 257 -8.63 4.92 -11.37
C ASP A 257 -7.29 5.30 -12.02
N HIS A 258 -6.80 6.49 -11.69
CA HIS A 258 -5.56 7.09 -12.21
C HIS A 258 -5.51 7.22 -13.73
N PHE A 259 -6.68 7.45 -14.36
CA PHE A 259 -6.75 7.62 -15.82
C PHE A 259 -5.96 8.86 -16.24
N GLY A 260 -4.97 8.65 -17.11
CA GLY A 260 -4.11 9.70 -17.61
C GLY A 260 -2.76 9.85 -16.90
N ALA A 261 -2.44 9.02 -15.90
CA ALA A 261 -1.17 9.07 -15.17
C ALA A 261 0.06 8.75 -16.04
N LYS A 262 -0.13 7.95 -17.07
CA LYS A 262 0.93 7.55 -18.02
C LYS A 262 0.43 7.78 -19.45
N ASN A 263 1.12 7.24 -20.45
CA ASN A 263 0.67 7.28 -21.84
C ASN A 263 -0.64 6.48 -22.00
N SER A 264 -1.70 7.00 -21.41
CA SER A 264 -3.01 6.38 -21.33
C SER A 264 -3.51 6.02 -22.71
N SER A 265 -3.69 4.73 -22.94
CA SER A 265 -4.29 4.27 -24.16
C SER A 265 -5.81 4.34 -24.01
N PHE A 266 -6.47 5.28 -24.72
CA PHE A 266 -7.93 5.28 -24.84
C PHE A 266 -8.48 3.93 -25.32
N SER A 267 -7.61 3.03 -25.81
CA SER A 267 -7.98 1.67 -26.21
C SER A 267 -8.59 0.86 -25.07
N ILE A 268 -8.22 1.12 -23.81
CA ILE A 268 -8.79 0.42 -22.66
C ILE A 268 -10.30 0.65 -22.54
N LEU A 269 -10.76 1.86 -22.84
CA LEU A 269 -12.17 2.23 -22.81
C LEU A 269 -12.99 1.57 -23.93
N SER A 270 -12.32 1.06 -24.99
CA SER A 270 -12.96 0.30 -26.05
C SER A 270 -13.03 -1.21 -25.76
N ILE A 271 -12.24 -1.69 -24.80
CA ILE A 271 -12.12 -3.12 -24.46
C ILE A 271 -12.95 -3.45 -23.22
N MET A 272 -13.04 -2.49 -22.28
CA MET A 272 -13.75 -2.67 -21.01
C MET A 272 -14.77 -1.56 -20.79
N ASP A 273 -15.94 -1.97 -20.29
CA ASP A 273 -16.97 -1.03 -19.85
C ASP A 273 -16.71 -0.64 -18.39
N PHE A 274 -16.54 0.65 -18.15
CA PHE A 274 -16.46 1.24 -16.82
C PHE A 274 -17.69 2.09 -16.52
N ASP A 275 -18.09 2.11 -15.25
CA ASP A 275 -19.21 2.92 -14.76
C ASP A 275 -18.77 4.33 -14.35
N GLY A 276 -17.47 4.56 -14.24
CA GLY A 276 -16.87 5.86 -13.91
C GLY A 276 -15.37 5.90 -14.20
N LEU A 277 -14.85 7.11 -14.28
CA LEU A 277 -13.42 7.39 -14.46
C LEU A 277 -12.97 8.37 -13.37
N LYS A 278 -11.85 8.06 -12.71
CA LYS A 278 -11.12 8.99 -11.83
C LYS A 278 -9.89 9.50 -12.58
N LEU A 279 -9.87 10.80 -12.85
CA LEU A 279 -8.75 11.43 -13.53
C LEU A 279 -7.55 11.53 -12.60
N ASP A 280 -6.37 11.24 -13.12
CA ASP A 280 -5.13 11.43 -12.39
C ASP A 280 -4.85 12.91 -12.13
N GLU A 281 -4.28 13.22 -10.97
CA GLU A 281 -3.96 14.60 -10.54
C GLU A 281 -3.07 15.33 -11.57
N SER A 282 -2.16 14.61 -12.23
CA SER A 282 -1.26 15.17 -13.24
C SER A 282 -1.98 15.76 -14.45
N LEU A 283 -3.20 15.30 -14.77
CA LEU A 283 -4.02 15.88 -15.83
C LEU A 283 -4.64 17.22 -15.43
N ILE A 284 -4.87 17.42 -14.14
CA ILE A 284 -5.57 18.61 -13.63
C ILE A 284 -4.59 19.71 -13.26
N THR A 285 -3.46 19.38 -12.64
CA THR A 285 -2.42 20.33 -12.21
C THR A 285 -1.78 21.09 -13.38
N ASN A 286 -1.84 20.57 -14.60
CA ASN A 286 -1.31 21.22 -15.80
C ASN A 286 -2.36 22.04 -16.58
N LEU A 287 -3.58 22.15 -16.07
CA LEU A 287 -4.66 22.93 -16.70
C LEU A 287 -4.79 24.37 -16.19
N VAL A 288 -3.91 24.79 -15.25
CA VAL A 288 -3.89 26.14 -14.66
C VAL A 288 -2.73 26.96 -15.21
#